data_e544a115ec115850456c4c06659ace29
#
_entry.id   e544a115ec115850456c4c06659ace29
#
_cell.length_a   1.000
_cell.length_b   1.000
_cell.length_c   1.000
_cell.angle_alpha   90.00
_cell.angle_beta   90.00
_cell.angle_gamma   90.00
#
_symmetry.space_group_name_H-M   'P 1'
#
loop_
_entity.id
_entity.type
_entity.pdbx_description
1 polymer ?
#
loop_
_entity_poly.entity_id
_entity_poly.type
_entity_poly.pdbx_seq_one_letter_code
_entity_poly.pdbx_strand_id
1 'polypeptide(L)'
;MDKRIFLCVGGDSRQFYMSCALNEMGRVYSYGSDLSGGSVIPLAEIGDMHEKADVLVLPIIKGSGLEIGCSGGKKVFCTELSDHLKKSALVTGGRLNIRMIEYFSALGYDVADYFKREELAIKNCIPTAEGALQIAMNETGITIFGSRVLITGYGRTAKACANLFKGAGAQCAVAVRRSAAAAEAQNNGLEAFDFKELYGHIPRFDIIINTVPAMIFDRRLLKAAAKDTLFIDLASVPGGIDFEAARELNKRVVQALSLPGKVAPITSGKIIAETVKDILLERGK
;
A
#
# COMPACT_ATOMS: atom_id res chain seq x y z
N MET A 1 22.05 -24.27 14.54
CA MET A 1 21.68 -22.84 14.63
C MET A 1 20.28 -22.77 15.21
N ASP A 2 20.11 -22.10 16.34
CA ASP A 2 18.77 -21.85 16.89
C ASP A 2 17.94 -21.07 15.88
N LYS A 3 16.73 -21.54 15.64
CA LYS A 3 15.83 -20.86 14.72
C LYS A 3 15.47 -19.48 15.28
N ARG A 4 15.54 -18.45 14.45
CA ARG A 4 15.15 -17.08 14.81
C ARG A 4 13.71 -17.04 15.29
N ILE A 5 13.42 -16.18 16.27
CA ILE A 5 12.09 -16.02 16.86
C ILE A 5 11.53 -14.68 16.42
N PHE A 6 10.36 -14.71 15.77
CA PHE A 6 9.60 -13.55 15.34
C PHE A 6 8.37 -13.35 16.22
N LEU A 7 8.10 -12.12 16.60
CA LEU A 7 6.82 -11.68 17.18
C LEU A 7 6.14 -10.74 16.20
N CYS A 8 5.04 -11.20 15.61
CA CYS A 8 4.22 -10.43 14.69
C CYS A 8 2.96 -9.94 15.40
N VAL A 9 2.61 -8.66 15.29
CA VAL A 9 1.55 -8.06 16.10
C VAL A 9 0.53 -7.33 15.23
N GLY A 10 -0.75 -7.53 15.54
CA GLY A 10 -1.88 -6.78 14.99
C GLY A 10 -1.97 -6.79 13.47
N GLY A 11 -2.56 -5.73 12.93
CA GLY A 11 -2.63 -5.50 11.49
C GLY A 11 -3.84 -6.13 10.80
N ASP A 12 -3.82 -6.11 9.47
CA ASP A 12 -4.82 -6.74 8.62
C ASP A 12 -4.32 -8.10 8.07
N SER A 13 -5.08 -8.70 7.16
CA SER A 13 -4.75 -10.00 6.57
C SER A 13 -3.33 -10.08 5.97
N ARG A 14 -2.74 -8.96 5.52
CA ARG A 14 -1.34 -8.92 5.05
C ARG A 14 -0.36 -9.31 6.14
N GLN A 15 -0.61 -8.88 7.38
CA GLN A 15 0.23 -9.22 8.53
C GLN A 15 0.25 -10.72 8.79
N PHE A 16 -0.91 -11.38 8.69
CA PHE A 16 -1.00 -12.82 8.81
C PHE A 16 -0.22 -13.56 7.71
N TYR A 17 -0.41 -13.20 6.45
CA TYR A 17 0.31 -13.85 5.35
C TYR A 17 1.81 -13.55 5.35
N MET A 18 2.21 -12.38 5.83
CA MET A 18 3.61 -12.07 6.12
C MET A 18 4.17 -13.00 7.21
N SER A 19 3.44 -13.19 8.31
CA SER A 19 3.81 -14.09 9.40
C SER A 19 3.99 -15.53 8.90
N CYS A 20 3.08 -16.01 8.04
CA CYS A 20 3.21 -17.31 7.40
C CYS A 20 4.49 -17.43 6.54
N ALA A 21 4.83 -16.39 5.79
CA ALA A 21 6.03 -16.40 4.95
C ALA A 21 7.32 -16.31 5.78
N LEU A 22 7.33 -15.58 6.89
CA LEU A 22 8.48 -15.51 7.80
C LEU A 22 8.77 -16.83 8.53
N ASN A 23 7.80 -17.73 8.60
CA ASN A 23 7.98 -19.02 9.25
C ASN A 23 9.03 -19.92 8.56
N GLU A 24 9.35 -19.65 7.29
CA GLU A 24 10.48 -20.30 6.59
C GLU A 24 11.84 -19.93 7.22
N MET A 25 11.92 -18.76 7.88
CA MET A 25 13.14 -18.22 8.48
C MET A 25 13.29 -18.54 9.97
N GLY A 26 12.20 -18.93 10.64
CA GLY A 26 12.22 -19.16 12.07
C GLY A 26 10.87 -19.50 12.64
N ARG A 27 10.78 -19.44 13.96
CA ARG A 27 9.53 -19.63 14.71
C ARG A 27 8.79 -18.29 14.77
N VAL A 28 7.51 -18.28 14.42
CA VAL A 28 6.71 -17.06 14.39
C VAL A 28 5.56 -17.15 15.38
N TYR A 29 5.54 -16.21 16.31
CA TYR A 29 4.41 -15.94 17.19
C TYR A 29 3.56 -14.81 16.61
N SER A 30 2.24 -14.92 16.68
CA SER A 30 1.31 -13.90 16.21
C SER A 30 0.33 -13.51 17.31
N TYR A 31 0.24 -12.22 17.59
CA TYR A 31 -0.70 -11.65 18.56
C TYR A 31 -1.65 -10.64 17.87
N GLY A 32 -2.94 -10.77 18.18
CA GLY A 32 -3.94 -9.78 17.72
C GLY A 32 -4.25 -9.83 16.22
N SER A 33 -4.10 -10.99 15.57
CA SER A 33 -4.55 -11.24 14.20
C SER A 33 -5.93 -11.89 14.20
N ASP A 34 -6.81 -11.51 13.25
CA ASP A 34 -8.11 -12.20 13.04
C ASP A 34 -7.95 -13.56 12.38
N LEU A 35 -6.84 -13.78 11.70
CA LEU A 35 -6.56 -15.02 10.99
C LEU A 35 -5.60 -15.88 11.80
N SER A 36 -5.85 -17.18 11.79
CA SER A 36 -5.00 -18.19 12.40
C SER A 36 -4.83 -19.36 11.45
N GLY A 37 -3.73 -20.11 11.62
CA GLY A 37 -3.46 -21.31 10.83
C GLY A 37 -2.02 -21.38 10.32
N GLY A 38 -1.72 -22.41 9.56
CA GLY A 38 -0.35 -22.69 9.12
C GLY A 38 0.56 -23.05 10.29
N SER A 39 1.84 -22.71 10.18
CA SER A 39 2.85 -22.97 11.21
C SER A 39 3.09 -21.75 12.13
N VAL A 40 2.22 -20.76 12.11
CA VAL A 40 2.28 -19.58 12.98
C VAL A 40 1.64 -19.93 14.34
N ILE A 41 2.30 -19.59 15.44
CA ILE A 41 1.84 -19.86 16.79
C ILE A 41 0.99 -18.67 17.26
N PRO A 42 -0.34 -18.81 17.37
CA PRO A 42 -1.17 -17.73 17.86
C PRO A 42 -1.00 -17.55 19.36
N LEU A 43 -0.95 -16.31 19.81
CA LEU A 43 -0.98 -15.94 21.22
C LEU A 43 -2.37 -15.42 21.59
N ALA A 44 -2.95 -15.95 22.66
CA ALA A 44 -4.19 -15.43 23.23
C ALA A 44 -3.94 -14.11 23.97
N GLU A 45 -2.88 -14.07 24.76
CA GLU A 45 -2.35 -12.87 25.42
C GLU A 45 -0.84 -12.75 25.13
N ILE A 46 -0.30 -11.54 25.16
CA ILE A 46 1.12 -11.31 24.87
C ILE A 46 2.02 -12.01 25.92
N GLY A 47 1.53 -12.11 27.16
CA GLY A 47 2.21 -12.80 28.26
C GLY A 47 2.35 -14.31 28.09
N ASP A 48 1.63 -14.93 27.17
CA ASP A 48 1.75 -16.37 26.88
C ASP A 48 3.06 -16.69 26.13
N MET A 49 3.76 -15.67 25.66
CA MET A 49 5.05 -15.82 25.00
C MET A 49 6.15 -15.99 26.05
N HIS A 50 6.63 -17.22 26.21
CA HIS A 50 7.69 -17.56 27.19
C HIS A 50 9.11 -17.35 26.65
N GLU A 51 9.29 -17.14 25.36
CA GLU A 51 10.59 -16.91 24.70
C GLU A 51 10.72 -15.43 24.31
N LYS A 52 11.95 -14.91 24.25
CA LYS A 52 12.20 -13.56 23.77
C LYS A 52 12.44 -13.55 22.27
N ALA A 53 11.78 -12.64 21.56
CA ALA A 53 11.90 -12.50 20.11
C ALA A 53 13.22 -11.84 19.70
N ASP A 54 13.77 -12.34 18.59
CA ASP A 54 14.87 -11.71 17.85
C ASP A 54 14.37 -10.56 16.97
N VAL A 55 13.11 -10.64 16.54
CA VAL A 55 12.49 -9.67 15.60
C VAL A 55 11.06 -9.39 16.03
N LEU A 56 10.75 -8.12 16.26
CA LEU A 56 9.37 -7.63 16.39
C LEU A 56 8.94 -7.06 15.04
N VAL A 57 7.81 -7.57 14.52
CA VAL A 57 7.25 -7.07 13.26
C VAL A 57 5.88 -6.45 13.52
N LEU A 58 5.85 -5.13 13.49
CA LEU A 58 4.65 -4.32 13.64
C LEU A 58 3.92 -4.17 12.30
N PRO A 59 2.60 -3.93 12.32
CA PRO A 59 1.82 -3.71 11.10
C PRO A 59 2.11 -2.34 10.48
N ILE A 60 1.35 -2.00 9.43
CA ILE A 60 1.33 -0.64 8.90
C ILE A 60 0.57 0.25 9.88
N ILE A 61 1.30 1.16 10.53
CA ILE A 61 0.78 2.04 11.57
C ILE A 61 -0.11 3.13 10.96
N LYS A 62 -1.25 3.38 11.61
CA LYS A 62 -2.22 4.41 11.21
C LYS A 62 -2.32 5.58 12.21
N GLY A 63 -1.83 5.38 13.43
CA GLY A 63 -1.90 6.36 14.51
C GLY A 63 -0.58 7.06 14.80
N SER A 64 -0.59 8.01 15.74
CA SER A 64 0.58 8.77 16.20
C SER A 64 1.04 8.39 17.62
N GLY A 65 0.35 7.47 18.29
CA GLY A 65 0.66 6.99 19.63
C GLY A 65 1.58 5.77 19.65
N LEU A 66 1.70 5.15 20.82
CA LEU A 66 2.46 3.91 21.05
C LEU A 66 1.58 2.65 21.00
N GLU A 67 0.29 2.81 20.71
CA GLU A 67 -0.65 1.71 20.59
C GLU A 67 -0.66 1.11 19.18
N ILE A 68 -0.80 -0.20 19.12
CA ILE A 68 -0.98 -0.99 17.90
C ILE A 68 -2.39 -1.58 17.96
N GLY A 69 -3.17 -1.32 16.90
CA GLY A 69 -4.49 -1.93 16.74
C GLY A 69 -4.40 -3.41 16.43
N CYS A 70 -5.18 -4.20 17.17
CA CYS A 70 -5.34 -5.63 17.02
C CYS A 70 -6.77 -5.96 16.60
N SER A 71 -7.01 -7.21 16.25
CA SER A 71 -8.35 -7.72 15.93
C SER A 71 -9.31 -7.57 17.10
N GLY A 72 -10.61 -7.57 16.79
CA GLY A 72 -11.66 -7.41 17.81
C GLY A 72 -11.63 -6.04 18.53
N GLY A 73 -10.95 -5.02 17.98
CA GLY A 73 -10.82 -3.70 18.59
C GLY A 73 -9.85 -3.64 19.77
N LYS A 74 -9.14 -4.73 20.07
CA LYS A 74 -8.08 -4.76 21.07
C LYS A 74 -6.93 -3.85 20.66
N LYS A 75 -6.12 -3.43 21.63
CA LYS A 75 -4.87 -2.67 21.45
C LYS A 75 -3.78 -3.31 22.29
N VAL A 76 -2.55 -3.21 21.80
CA VAL A 76 -1.35 -3.52 22.58
C VAL A 76 -0.40 -2.33 22.52
N PHE A 77 0.32 -2.08 23.57
CA PHE A 77 1.26 -0.95 23.65
C PHE A 77 2.70 -1.41 23.39
N CYS A 78 3.50 -0.52 22.80
CA CYS A 78 4.93 -0.78 22.59
C CYS A 78 5.66 -1.13 23.90
N THR A 79 5.19 -0.60 25.03
CA THR A 79 5.74 -0.89 26.37
C THR A 79 5.55 -2.35 26.77
N GLU A 80 4.42 -2.96 26.46
CA GLU A 80 4.15 -4.37 26.73
C GLU A 80 5.01 -5.27 25.83
N LEU A 81 5.21 -4.86 24.57
CA LEU A 81 5.97 -5.63 23.60
C LEU A 81 7.47 -5.67 23.90
N SER A 82 8.04 -4.59 24.46
CA SER A 82 9.48 -4.50 24.74
C SER A 82 9.97 -5.56 25.73
N ASP A 83 9.11 -6.01 26.64
CA ASP A 83 9.45 -7.04 27.63
C ASP A 83 9.65 -8.42 27.02
N HIS A 84 9.14 -8.65 25.80
CA HIS A 84 9.25 -9.90 25.05
C HIS A 84 10.38 -9.92 24.03
N LEU A 85 11.25 -8.91 24.03
CA LEU A 85 12.36 -8.79 23.06
C LEU A 85 13.71 -9.10 23.67
N LYS A 86 14.60 -9.72 22.88
CA LYS A 86 16.04 -9.81 23.20
C LYS A 86 16.66 -8.44 23.08
N LYS A 87 17.73 -8.15 23.85
CA LYS A 87 18.44 -6.86 23.79
C LYS A 87 18.95 -6.49 22.38
N SER A 88 19.30 -7.48 21.57
CA SER A 88 19.78 -7.33 20.20
C SER A 88 18.65 -7.36 19.15
N ALA A 89 17.39 -7.34 19.57
CA ALA A 89 16.26 -7.50 18.65
C ALA A 89 16.20 -6.38 17.60
N LEU A 90 15.69 -6.75 16.41
CA LEU A 90 15.24 -5.80 15.41
C LEU A 90 13.76 -5.49 15.64
N VAL A 91 13.42 -4.22 15.68
CA VAL A 91 12.02 -3.77 15.63
C VAL A 91 11.75 -3.23 14.24
N THR A 92 10.83 -3.83 13.51
CA THR A 92 10.44 -3.37 12.18
C THR A 92 8.93 -3.22 12.07
N GLY A 93 8.49 -2.30 11.23
CA GLY A 93 7.07 -2.02 11.03
C GLY A 93 6.85 -1.15 9.80
N GLY A 94 5.61 -0.97 9.41
CA GLY A 94 5.26 -0.09 8.28
C GLY A 94 4.78 1.28 8.74
N ARG A 95 5.32 2.37 8.19
CA ARG A 95 4.94 3.74 8.53
C ARG A 95 5.05 4.03 10.03
N LEU A 96 6.15 3.59 10.63
CA LEU A 96 6.41 3.85 12.05
C LEU A 96 6.37 5.35 12.33
N ASN A 97 5.58 5.75 13.33
CA ASN A 97 5.55 7.14 13.77
C ASN A 97 6.80 7.47 14.63
N ILE A 98 7.08 8.75 14.77
CA ILE A 98 8.29 9.22 15.45
C ILE A 98 8.36 8.73 16.91
N ARG A 99 7.23 8.69 17.63
CA ARG A 99 7.19 8.25 19.03
C ARG A 99 7.58 6.79 19.19
N MET A 100 7.14 5.92 18.27
CA MET A 100 7.53 4.50 18.28
C MET A 100 9.04 4.34 17.99
N ILE A 101 9.56 5.09 17.01
CA ILE A 101 10.99 5.07 16.68
C ILE A 101 11.81 5.52 17.88
N GLU A 102 11.47 6.65 18.48
CA GLU A 102 12.16 7.19 19.67
C GLU A 102 12.09 6.23 20.85
N TYR A 103 10.92 5.65 21.13
CA TYR A 103 10.73 4.72 22.23
C TYR A 103 11.65 3.49 22.09
N PHE A 104 11.61 2.78 20.98
CA PHE A 104 12.43 1.60 20.80
C PHE A 104 13.92 1.90 20.69
N SER A 105 14.30 3.03 20.07
CA SER A 105 15.68 3.48 19.97
C SER A 105 16.26 3.85 21.35
N ALA A 106 15.48 4.50 22.21
CA ALA A 106 15.88 4.84 23.58
C ALA A 106 16.14 3.59 24.45
N LEU A 107 15.45 2.47 24.15
CA LEU A 107 15.70 1.18 24.77
C LEU A 107 16.89 0.41 24.16
N GLY A 108 17.55 0.98 23.13
CA GLY A 108 18.72 0.40 22.47
C GLY A 108 18.36 -0.62 21.38
N TYR A 109 17.12 -0.71 20.96
CA TYR A 109 16.73 -1.57 19.85
C TYR A 109 17.11 -0.97 18.50
N ASP A 110 17.45 -1.83 17.56
CA ASP A 110 17.59 -1.48 16.15
C ASP A 110 16.21 -1.33 15.52
N VAL A 111 15.93 -0.19 14.88
CA VAL A 111 14.60 0.13 14.34
C VAL A 111 14.63 0.32 12.84
N ALA A 112 13.71 -0.32 12.12
CA ALA A 112 13.58 -0.19 10.67
C ALA A 112 12.12 -0.01 10.24
N ASP A 113 11.89 0.92 9.33
CA ASP A 113 10.58 1.08 8.70
C ASP A 113 10.61 0.43 7.32
N TYR A 114 9.99 -0.77 7.18
CA TYR A 114 9.95 -1.49 5.91
C TYR A 114 9.14 -0.73 4.84
N PHE A 115 8.23 0.17 5.24
CA PHE A 115 7.43 0.95 4.29
C PHE A 115 8.22 2.05 3.58
N LYS A 116 9.41 2.39 4.10
CA LYS A 116 10.34 3.33 3.45
C LYS A 116 11.21 2.66 2.37
N ARG A 117 11.12 1.35 2.23
CA ARG A 117 11.93 0.58 1.28
C ARG A 117 11.38 0.74 -0.14
N GLU A 118 12.29 1.07 -1.07
CA GLU A 118 11.95 1.32 -2.46
C GLU A 118 11.45 0.05 -3.16
N GLU A 119 12.06 -1.10 -2.90
CA GLU A 119 11.66 -2.39 -3.45
C GLU A 119 10.25 -2.78 -3.02
N LEU A 120 9.86 -2.53 -1.77
CA LEU A 120 8.50 -2.73 -1.31
C LEU A 120 7.53 -1.83 -2.05
N ALA A 121 7.88 -0.55 -2.20
CA ALA A 121 7.04 0.43 -2.89
C ALA A 121 6.84 0.05 -4.37
N ILE A 122 7.88 -0.44 -5.05
CA ILE A 122 7.80 -0.92 -6.44
C ILE A 122 6.90 -2.16 -6.53
N LYS A 123 7.17 -3.19 -5.72
CA LYS A 123 6.39 -4.44 -5.73
C LYS A 123 4.91 -4.21 -5.39
N ASN A 124 4.62 -3.31 -4.46
CA ASN A 124 3.25 -2.97 -4.02
C ASN A 124 2.42 -2.23 -5.09
N CYS A 125 3.06 -1.70 -6.14
CA CYS A 125 2.32 -1.09 -7.25
C CYS A 125 1.54 -2.12 -8.06
N ILE A 126 1.98 -3.38 -8.12
CA ILE A 126 1.28 -4.43 -8.87
C ILE A 126 -0.11 -4.70 -8.28
N PRO A 127 -0.26 -5.10 -7.01
CA PRO A 127 -1.59 -5.31 -6.44
C PRO A 127 -2.41 -4.01 -6.36
N THR A 128 -1.77 -2.83 -6.35
CA THR A 128 -2.49 -1.56 -6.45
C THR A 128 -3.12 -1.39 -7.84
N ALA A 129 -2.37 -1.69 -8.90
CA ALA A 129 -2.87 -1.60 -10.27
C ALA A 129 -3.97 -2.65 -10.55
N GLU A 130 -3.82 -3.88 -10.03
CA GLU A 130 -4.85 -4.93 -10.11
C GLU A 130 -6.14 -4.50 -9.41
N GLY A 131 -6.02 -3.88 -8.24
CA GLY A 131 -7.18 -3.33 -7.54
C GLY A 131 -7.85 -2.18 -8.30
N ALA A 132 -7.09 -1.34 -8.99
CA ALA A 132 -7.66 -0.30 -9.85
C ALA A 132 -8.39 -0.92 -11.05
N LEU A 133 -7.85 -1.98 -11.64
CA LEU A 133 -8.50 -2.72 -12.73
C LEU A 133 -9.78 -3.39 -12.26
N GLN A 134 -9.77 -4.04 -11.10
CA GLN A 134 -10.96 -4.64 -10.49
C GLN A 134 -12.06 -3.60 -10.26
N ILE A 135 -11.71 -2.42 -9.72
CA ILE A 135 -12.67 -1.31 -9.54
C ILE A 135 -13.22 -0.88 -10.90
N ALA A 136 -12.36 -0.70 -11.90
CA ALA A 136 -12.80 -0.30 -13.24
C ALA A 136 -13.81 -1.29 -13.83
N MET A 137 -13.56 -2.60 -13.71
CA MET A 137 -14.46 -3.65 -14.19
C MET A 137 -15.78 -3.70 -13.41
N ASN A 138 -15.76 -3.46 -12.11
CA ASN A 138 -16.95 -3.50 -11.27
C ASN A 138 -17.83 -2.25 -11.41
N GLU A 139 -17.18 -1.08 -11.59
CA GLU A 139 -17.87 0.22 -11.58
C GLU A 139 -18.24 0.73 -12.98
N THR A 140 -17.80 0.08 -14.05
CA THR A 140 -18.18 0.46 -15.41
C THR A 140 -19.00 -0.63 -16.07
N GLY A 141 -19.87 -0.26 -16.98
CA GLY A 141 -20.63 -1.22 -17.82
C GLY A 141 -19.97 -1.50 -19.17
N ILE A 142 -18.68 -1.13 -19.33
CA ILE A 142 -17.95 -1.29 -20.58
C ILE A 142 -16.79 -2.27 -20.40
N THR A 143 -16.29 -2.82 -21.50
CA THR A 143 -15.06 -3.62 -21.49
C THR A 143 -13.85 -2.72 -21.28
N ILE A 144 -12.84 -3.23 -20.59
CA ILE A 144 -11.54 -2.53 -20.49
C ILE A 144 -10.85 -2.50 -21.86
N PHE A 145 -10.98 -3.58 -22.62
CA PHE A 145 -10.51 -3.63 -24.00
C PHE A 145 -11.19 -2.53 -24.83
N GLY A 146 -10.39 -1.69 -25.47
CA GLY A 146 -10.85 -0.54 -26.28
C GLY A 146 -11.27 0.70 -25.50
N SER A 147 -11.39 0.62 -24.16
CA SER A 147 -11.69 1.81 -23.32
C SER A 147 -10.55 2.83 -23.36
N ARG A 148 -10.86 4.10 -23.15
CA ARG A 148 -9.89 5.21 -23.08
C ARG A 148 -9.60 5.50 -21.62
N VAL A 149 -8.35 5.27 -21.20
CA VAL A 149 -7.91 5.40 -19.80
C VAL A 149 -6.88 6.51 -19.68
N LEU A 150 -7.18 7.49 -18.84
CA LEU A 150 -6.23 8.51 -18.43
C LEU A 150 -5.61 8.17 -17.09
N ILE A 151 -4.30 8.31 -16.99
CA ILE A 151 -3.58 8.15 -15.72
C ILE A 151 -2.83 9.46 -15.45
N THR A 152 -3.03 10.05 -14.25
CA THR A 152 -2.30 11.26 -13.86
C THR A 152 -1.01 10.93 -13.14
N GLY A 153 0.08 11.57 -13.56
CA GLY A 153 1.44 11.26 -13.13
C GLY A 153 2.06 10.11 -13.93
N TYR A 154 3.38 9.91 -13.71
CA TYR A 154 4.11 8.77 -14.30
C TYR A 154 5.17 8.24 -13.31
N GLY A 155 4.75 8.10 -12.06
CA GLY A 155 5.51 7.43 -11.00
C GLY A 155 5.29 5.91 -11.01
N ARG A 156 5.79 5.23 -9.99
CA ARG A 156 5.71 3.76 -9.85
C ARG A 156 4.29 3.22 -10.04
N THR A 157 3.31 3.74 -9.30
CA THR A 157 1.91 3.31 -9.39
C THR A 157 1.30 3.60 -10.76
N ALA A 158 1.55 4.79 -11.31
CA ALA A 158 1.06 5.17 -12.63
C ALA A 158 1.61 4.24 -13.73
N LYS A 159 2.89 3.90 -13.68
CA LYS A 159 3.53 2.96 -14.62
C LYS A 159 2.91 1.56 -14.52
N ALA A 160 2.69 1.07 -13.31
CA ALA A 160 2.04 -0.23 -13.10
C ALA A 160 0.61 -0.25 -13.66
N CYS A 161 -0.19 0.81 -13.39
CA CYS A 161 -1.53 0.95 -13.95
C CYS A 161 -1.49 1.02 -15.49
N ALA A 162 -0.62 1.87 -16.05
CA ALA A 162 -0.51 2.02 -17.50
C ALA A 162 -0.18 0.68 -18.20
N ASN A 163 0.79 -0.06 -17.66
CA ASN A 163 1.17 -1.36 -18.21
C ASN A 163 0.03 -2.37 -18.13
N LEU A 164 -0.66 -2.43 -16.99
CA LEU A 164 -1.75 -3.40 -16.78
C LEU A 164 -2.96 -3.08 -17.68
N PHE A 165 -3.43 -1.83 -17.70
CA PHE A 165 -4.57 -1.43 -18.52
C PHE A 165 -4.26 -1.52 -20.02
N LYS A 166 -3.05 -1.13 -20.43
CA LYS A 166 -2.59 -1.33 -21.82
C LYS A 166 -2.54 -2.81 -22.18
N GLY A 167 -2.04 -3.67 -21.27
CA GLY A 167 -2.04 -5.12 -21.43
C GLY A 167 -3.45 -5.73 -21.56
N ALA A 168 -4.45 -5.11 -20.90
CA ALA A 168 -5.85 -5.47 -21.04
C ALA A 168 -6.52 -4.90 -22.31
N GLY A 169 -5.76 -4.21 -23.16
CA GLY A 169 -6.23 -3.67 -24.44
C GLY A 169 -6.86 -2.29 -24.38
N ALA A 170 -6.71 -1.56 -23.26
CA ALA A 170 -7.14 -0.17 -23.16
C ALA A 170 -6.23 0.78 -23.95
N GLN A 171 -6.81 1.90 -24.41
CA GLN A 171 -6.08 3.03 -24.99
C GLN A 171 -5.65 3.98 -23.87
N CYS A 172 -4.39 3.83 -23.42
CA CYS A 172 -3.89 4.54 -22.26
C CYS A 172 -3.18 5.85 -22.66
N ALA A 173 -3.49 6.92 -21.92
CA ALA A 173 -2.78 8.19 -21.97
C ALA A 173 -2.33 8.60 -20.57
N VAL A 174 -1.28 9.41 -20.47
CA VAL A 174 -0.81 9.97 -19.21
C VAL A 174 -0.78 11.49 -19.25
N ALA A 175 -1.20 12.12 -18.14
CA ALA A 175 -1.01 13.55 -17.92
C ALA A 175 0.14 13.77 -16.94
N VAL A 176 1.17 14.53 -17.34
CA VAL A 176 2.40 14.72 -16.57
C VAL A 176 2.87 16.19 -16.61
N ARG A 177 3.66 16.60 -15.60
CA ARG A 177 4.24 17.96 -15.57
C ARG A 177 5.63 18.03 -16.18
N ARG A 178 6.40 16.93 -16.10
CA ARG A 178 7.80 16.90 -16.51
C ARG A 178 7.92 16.33 -17.92
N SER A 179 8.61 17.07 -18.80
CA SER A 179 8.90 16.62 -20.18
C SER A 179 9.62 15.26 -20.22
N ALA A 180 10.53 15.01 -19.28
CA ALA A 180 11.21 13.73 -19.19
C ALA A 180 10.23 12.56 -18.91
N ALA A 181 9.21 12.78 -18.08
CA ALA A 181 8.18 11.77 -17.83
C ALA A 181 7.27 11.57 -19.05
N ALA A 182 6.99 12.63 -19.80
CA ALA A 182 6.26 12.53 -21.06
C ALA A 182 7.05 11.73 -22.11
N ALA A 183 8.33 12.04 -22.30
CA ALA A 183 9.20 11.30 -23.21
C ALA A 183 9.33 9.82 -22.84
N GLU A 184 9.48 9.51 -21.54
CA GLU A 184 9.52 8.12 -21.07
C GLU A 184 8.20 7.39 -21.36
N ALA A 185 7.06 8.03 -21.13
CA ALA A 185 5.74 7.47 -21.41
C ALA A 185 5.55 7.21 -22.92
N GLN A 186 5.95 8.16 -23.77
CA GLN A 186 5.90 8.04 -25.23
C GLN A 186 6.79 6.89 -25.73
N ASN A 187 8.00 6.71 -25.18
CA ASN A 187 8.87 5.59 -25.50
C ASN A 187 8.25 4.23 -25.12
N ASN A 188 7.37 4.21 -24.11
CA ASN A 188 6.58 3.04 -23.73
C ASN A 188 5.25 2.92 -24.51
N GLY A 189 5.09 3.73 -25.57
CA GLY A 189 3.94 3.68 -26.46
C GLY A 189 2.64 4.15 -25.83
N LEU A 190 2.72 5.16 -24.94
CA LEU A 190 1.59 5.84 -24.36
C LEU A 190 1.46 7.26 -24.98
N GLU A 191 0.24 7.72 -25.13
CA GLU A 191 0.00 9.13 -25.36
C GLU A 191 0.35 9.91 -24.07
N ALA A 192 1.04 11.04 -24.21
CA ALA A 192 1.42 11.86 -23.05
C ALA A 192 1.23 13.34 -23.37
N PHE A 193 0.65 14.08 -22.42
CA PHE A 193 0.42 15.51 -22.52
C PHE A 193 0.61 16.21 -21.16
N ASP A 194 0.73 17.55 -21.18
CA ASP A 194 0.89 18.35 -19.97
C ASP A 194 -0.45 18.48 -19.22
N PHE A 195 -0.40 18.65 -17.89
CA PHE A 195 -1.58 18.93 -17.08
C PHE A 195 -2.35 20.18 -17.55
N LYS A 196 -1.67 21.14 -18.16
CA LYS A 196 -2.30 22.37 -18.70
C LYS A 196 -3.29 22.06 -19.82
N GLU A 197 -3.07 20.96 -20.54
CA GLU A 197 -3.90 20.52 -21.66
C GLU A 197 -5.07 19.63 -21.20
N LEU A 198 -5.07 19.24 -19.92
CA LEU A 198 -6.01 18.27 -19.34
C LEU A 198 -7.47 18.62 -19.61
N TYR A 199 -7.83 19.92 -19.52
CA TYR A 199 -9.20 20.38 -19.74
C TYR A 199 -9.72 20.04 -21.14
N GLY A 200 -8.90 20.17 -22.16
CA GLY A 200 -9.27 19.85 -23.55
C GLY A 200 -9.34 18.35 -23.83
N HIS A 201 -8.61 17.54 -23.05
CA HIS A 201 -8.51 16.11 -23.27
C HIS A 201 -9.49 15.28 -22.43
N ILE A 202 -9.90 15.78 -21.26
CA ILE A 202 -10.66 15.03 -20.26
C ILE A 202 -12.00 14.46 -20.79
N PRO A 203 -12.77 15.13 -21.68
CA PRO A 203 -14.08 14.63 -22.12
C PRO A 203 -14.03 13.28 -22.85
N ARG A 204 -12.87 12.89 -23.37
CA ARG A 204 -12.74 11.68 -24.20
C ARG A 204 -12.45 10.41 -23.41
N PHE A 205 -12.20 10.50 -22.08
CA PHE A 205 -11.81 9.34 -21.28
C PHE A 205 -13.01 8.69 -20.57
N ASP A 206 -13.04 7.38 -20.64
CA ASP A 206 -14.02 6.55 -19.97
C ASP A 206 -13.65 6.32 -18.50
N ILE A 207 -12.33 6.17 -18.23
CA ILE A 207 -11.76 5.90 -16.91
C ILE A 207 -10.60 6.87 -16.67
N ILE A 208 -10.56 7.47 -15.48
CA ILE A 208 -9.49 8.37 -15.05
C ILE A 208 -8.93 7.84 -13.73
N ILE A 209 -7.64 7.53 -13.71
CA ILE A 209 -6.90 7.01 -12.56
C ILE A 209 -5.97 8.10 -12.05
N ASN A 210 -6.26 8.64 -10.87
CA ASN A 210 -5.38 9.61 -10.23
C ASN A 210 -4.34 8.92 -9.34
N THR A 211 -3.06 9.26 -9.55
CA THR A 211 -1.95 8.80 -8.68
C THR A 211 -1.20 9.96 -8.02
N VAL A 212 -1.63 11.21 -8.24
CA VAL A 212 -0.95 12.41 -7.74
C VAL A 212 -1.62 12.89 -6.45
N PRO A 213 -0.89 12.98 -5.32
CA PRO A 213 -1.44 13.41 -4.04
C PRO A 213 -1.53 14.96 -3.92
N ALA A 214 -2.14 15.57 -4.91
CA ALA A 214 -2.42 17.01 -4.96
C ALA A 214 -3.70 17.22 -5.74
N MET A 215 -4.46 18.26 -5.40
CA MET A 215 -5.71 18.60 -6.09
C MET A 215 -5.48 18.80 -7.59
N ILE A 216 -5.95 17.85 -8.38
CA ILE A 216 -5.91 17.87 -9.85
C ILE A 216 -7.32 18.09 -10.41
N PHE A 217 -8.26 17.28 -9.94
CA PHE A 217 -9.63 17.26 -10.46
C PHE A 217 -10.54 18.12 -9.59
N ASP A 218 -10.44 19.44 -9.82
CA ASP A 218 -11.35 20.41 -9.24
C ASP A 218 -12.74 20.37 -9.91
N ARG A 219 -13.68 21.16 -9.42
CA ARG A 219 -15.03 21.29 -9.97
C ARG A 219 -15.03 21.54 -11.48
N ARG A 220 -14.09 22.34 -12.00
CA ARG A 220 -14.01 22.70 -13.42
C ARG A 220 -13.67 21.48 -14.27
N LEU A 221 -12.65 20.71 -13.88
CA LEU A 221 -12.23 19.50 -14.58
C LEU A 221 -13.26 18.39 -14.45
N LEU A 222 -13.85 18.22 -13.26
CA LEU A 222 -14.94 17.26 -13.06
C LEU A 222 -16.14 17.56 -13.96
N LYS A 223 -16.52 18.83 -14.11
CA LYS A 223 -17.62 19.25 -15.00
C LYS A 223 -17.31 18.96 -16.46
N ALA A 224 -16.04 19.10 -16.88
CA ALA A 224 -15.61 18.87 -18.27
C ALA A 224 -15.60 17.39 -18.65
N ALA A 225 -15.44 16.46 -17.69
CA ALA A 225 -15.46 15.04 -17.96
C ALA A 225 -16.84 14.58 -18.46
N ALA A 226 -16.88 13.53 -19.30
CA ALA A 226 -18.13 12.91 -19.73
C ALA A 226 -18.96 12.46 -18.53
N LYS A 227 -20.28 12.35 -18.71
CA LYS A 227 -21.22 12.02 -17.61
C LYS A 227 -20.86 10.71 -16.92
N ASP A 228 -20.52 9.70 -17.71
CA ASP A 228 -20.31 8.32 -17.24
C ASP A 228 -18.82 8.00 -16.95
N THR A 229 -17.93 9.01 -17.04
CA THR A 229 -16.52 8.83 -16.69
C THR A 229 -16.37 8.35 -15.27
N LEU A 230 -15.64 7.24 -15.07
CA LEU A 230 -15.25 6.75 -13.76
C LEU A 230 -13.92 7.37 -13.32
N PHE A 231 -13.88 7.93 -12.11
CA PHE A 231 -12.66 8.41 -11.48
C PHE A 231 -12.23 7.43 -10.38
N ILE A 232 -10.97 7.01 -10.39
CA ILE A 232 -10.35 6.16 -9.36
C ILE A 232 -9.20 6.94 -8.74
N ASP A 233 -9.33 7.31 -7.46
CA ASP A 233 -8.26 8.03 -6.75
C ASP A 233 -7.39 7.05 -5.96
N LEU A 234 -6.19 6.77 -6.47
CA LEU A 234 -5.16 5.93 -5.84
C LEU A 234 -4.19 6.74 -4.98
N ALA A 235 -4.26 8.06 -5.06
CA ALA A 235 -3.34 8.92 -4.33
C ALA A 235 -3.53 8.81 -2.82
N SER A 236 -2.43 8.95 -2.08
CA SER A 236 -2.51 9.07 -0.62
C SER A 236 -3.23 10.37 -0.23
N VAL A 237 -3.80 10.36 0.99
CA VAL A 237 -4.44 11.56 1.56
C VAL A 237 -3.51 12.78 1.46
N PRO A 238 -4.00 13.94 0.98
CA PRO A 238 -5.42 14.32 0.85
C PRO A 238 -6.12 13.82 -0.43
N GLY A 239 -5.43 13.14 -1.35
CA GLY A 239 -5.99 12.74 -2.63
C GLY A 239 -5.85 13.84 -3.70
N GLY A 240 -6.43 13.62 -4.86
CA GLY A 240 -6.33 14.58 -5.97
C GLY A 240 -7.66 14.93 -6.63
N ILE A 241 -8.79 14.57 -6.00
CA ILE A 241 -10.14 14.80 -6.52
C ILE A 241 -10.97 15.57 -5.49
N ASP A 242 -11.68 16.58 -5.94
CA ASP A 242 -12.69 17.29 -5.14
C ASP A 242 -13.95 16.41 -5.01
N PHE A 243 -14.01 15.64 -3.92
CA PHE A 243 -15.10 14.70 -3.65
C PHE A 243 -16.45 15.39 -3.39
N GLU A 244 -16.44 16.62 -2.89
CA GLU A 244 -17.66 17.40 -2.67
C GLU A 244 -18.23 17.86 -4.00
N ALA A 245 -17.41 18.48 -4.83
CA ALA A 245 -17.80 18.84 -6.19
C ALA A 245 -18.22 17.64 -7.03
N ALA A 246 -17.52 16.51 -6.89
CA ALA A 246 -17.89 15.27 -7.60
C ALA A 246 -19.29 14.78 -7.23
N ARG A 247 -19.64 14.82 -5.95
CA ARG A 247 -20.99 14.46 -5.46
C ARG A 247 -22.06 15.38 -6.01
N GLU A 248 -21.85 16.70 -5.97
CA GLU A 248 -22.80 17.69 -6.49
C GLU A 248 -23.00 17.57 -8.02
N LEU A 249 -21.93 17.20 -8.73
CA LEU A 249 -21.96 16.98 -10.18
C LEU A 249 -22.40 15.56 -10.58
N ASN A 250 -22.79 14.71 -9.61
CA ASN A 250 -23.13 13.31 -9.82
C ASN A 250 -22.07 12.53 -10.62
N LYS A 251 -20.80 12.77 -10.32
CA LYS A 251 -19.67 12.04 -10.93
C LYS A 251 -19.38 10.75 -10.17
N ARG A 252 -19.02 9.71 -10.89
CA ARG A 252 -18.65 8.41 -10.33
C ARG A 252 -17.20 8.48 -9.87
N VAL A 253 -16.97 8.52 -8.55
CA VAL A 253 -15.63 8.62 -7.96
C VAL A 253 -15.45 7.54 -6.90
N VAL A 254 -14.36 6.79 -6.99
CA VAL A 254 -13.95 5.78 -6.00
C VAL A 254 -12.62 6.20 -5.37
N GLN A 255 -12.62 6.46 -4.07
CA GLN A 255 -11.39 6.62 -3.30
C GLN A 255 -10.82 5.25 -2.97
N ALA A 256 -9.74 4.88 -3.60
CA ALA A 256 -9.21 3.51 -3.62
C ALA A 256 -7.97 3.36 -2.74
N LEU A 257 -8.15 3.54 -1.43
CA LEU A 257 -7.07 3.40 -0.46
C LEU A 257 -6.85 1.94 -0.04
N SER A 258 -5.58 1.60 0.23
CA SER A 258 -5.14 0.30 0.78
C SER A 258 -5.48 -0.91 -0.11
N LEU A 259 -5.52 -0.73 -1.41
CA LEU A 259 -5.85 -1.79 -2.38
C LEU A 259 -5.02 -3.07 -2.19
N PRO A 260 -3.69 -3.05 -1.98
CA PRO A 260 -2.91 -4.28 -1.82
C PRO A 260 -3.44 -5.23 -0.75
N GLY A 261 -3.90 -4.67 0.38
CA GLY A 261 -4.48 -5.48 1.45
C GLY A 261 -5.90 -5.98 1.18
N LYS A 262 -6.62 -5.33 0.29
CA LYS A 262 -8.01 -5.67 -0.05
C LYS A 262 -8.09 -6.72 -1.17
N VAL A 263 -7.26 -6.58 -2.19
CA VAL A 263 -7.38 -7.40 -3.42
C VAL A 263 -6.38 -8.55 -3.49
N ALA A 264 -5.17 -8.39 -2.91
CA ALA A 264 -4.13 -9.40 -2.95
C ALA A 264 -3.36 -9.49 -1.61
N PRO A 265 -4.02 -9.79 -0.49
CA PRO A 265 -3.39 -9.80 0.83
C PRO A 265 -2.28 -10.83 0.94
N ILE A 266 -2.39 -11.99 0.27
CA ILE A 266 -1.37 -13.05 0.25
C ILE A 266 -0.08 -12.51 -0.38
N THR A 267 -0.17 -11.99 -1.60
CA THR A 267 0.97 -11.43 -2.33
C THR A 267 1.59 -10.26 -1.57
N SER A 268 0.75 -9.36 -1.06
CA SER A 268 1.22 -8.18 -0.31
C SER A 268 1.90 -8.55 1.01
N GLY A 269 1.42 -9.59 1.70
CA GLY A 269 2.08 -10.14 2.88
C GLY A 269 3.44 -10.72 2.56
N LYS A 270 3.57 -11.50 1.48
CA LYS A 270 4.85 -12.04 1.00
C LYS A 270 5.85 -10.94 0.64
N ILE A 271 5.41 -9.88 -0.04
CA ILE A 271 6.24 -8.72 -0.36
C ILE A 271 6.80 -8.08 0.92
N ILE A 272 5.98 -7.93 1.96
CA ILE A 272 6.45 -7.40 3.26
C ILE A 272 7.47 -8.37 3.88
N ALA A 273 7.21 -9.68 3.88
CA ALA A 273 8.13 -10.68 4.43
C ALA A 273 9.49 -10.69 3.72
N GLU A 274 9.51 -10.61 2.40
CA GLU A 274 10.74 -10.46 1.61
C GLU A 274 11.51 -9.21 2.01
N THR A 275 10.83 -8.07 2.16
CA THR A 275 11.45 -6.81 2.59
C THR A 275 12.02 -6.91 4.01
N VAL A 276 11.32 -7.57 4.93
CA VAL A 276 11.83 -7.83 6.29
C VAL A 276 13.07 -8.72 6.23
N LYS A 277 13.09 -9.73 5.37
CA LYS A 277 14.24 -10.60 5.13
C LYS A 277 15.44 -9.81 4.63
N ASP A 278 15.25 -8.92 3.65
CA ASP A 278 16.31 -8.09 3.09
C ASP A 278 16.90 -7.16 4.16
N ILE A 279 16.06 -6.54 5.01
CA ILE A 279 16.49 -5.72 6.14
C ILE A 279 17.36 -6.55 7.12
N LEU A 280 16.97 -7.79 7.41
CA LEU A 280 17.73 -8.66 8.31
C LEU A 280 19.08 -9.03 7.72
N LEU A 281 19.15 -9.37 6.44
CA LEU A 281 20.39 -9.71 5.74
C LEU A 281 21.36 -8.53 5.71
N GLU A 282 20.91 -7.34 5.38
CA GLU A 282 21.73 -6.11 5.33
C GLU A 282 22.32 -5.75 6.70
N ARG A 283 21.67 -6.12 7.78
CA ARG A 283 22.08 -5.85 9.16
C ARG A 283 22.89 -6.98 9.79
N GLY A 284 23.18 -8.02 9.03
CA GLY A 284 23.91 -9.20 9.54
C GLY A 284 23.17 -9.95 10.65
N LYS A 285 21.85 -9.86 10.62
CA LYS A 285 20.97 -10.47 11.62
C LYS A 285 20.24 -11.68 11.06
#